data_448c7e455e992fea344a1e269f2b9ca2
#
_entry.id   448c7e455e992fea344a1e269f2b9ca2
#
_cell.length_a   1.000
_cell.length_b   1.000
_cell.length_c   1.000
_cell.angle_alpha   90.00
_cell.angle_beta   90.00
_cell.angle_gamma   90.00
#
_symmetry.space_group_name_H-M   'P 1'
#
loop_
_entity.id
_entity.type
_entity.pdbx_description
1 polymer ?
#
loop_
_entity_poly.entity_id
_entity_poly.type
_entity_poly.pdbx_seq_one_letter_code
_entity_poly.pdbx_strand_id
1 'polypeptide(L)'
;MAFLRPEIEDRNILVETELRADLPLLEVDRNQLKQAFYNVIKNAFQAMKTGGMLRIGTDVDDQWVLIHFTDTGGGISPENMSKIFEPYFTTKASGSGLGLLIVRRIVREHGGEIDLASDQGKGLTITIRLPLQQQRARMLEAGTSEG
;
A
#
# COMPACT_ATOMS: atom_id res chain seq x y z
N MET A 1 -6.92 -12.66 -5.49
CA MET A 1 -7.14 -11.42 -6.27
C MET A 1 -7.67 -11.73 -7.66
N ALA A 2 -8.91 -12.22 -7.69
CA ALA A 2 -9.53 -12.66 -8.93
C ALA A 2 -9.70 -11.51 -9.95
N PHE A 3 -9.98 -10.29 -9.47
CA PHE A 3 -10.22 -9.14 -10.34
C PHE A 3 -8.96 -8.65 -11.08
N LEU A 4 -7.77 -9.09 -10.67
CA LEU A 4 -6.52 -8.73 -11.34
C LEU A 4 -5.95 -9.84 -12.22
N ARG A 5 -6.63 -10.99 -12.26
CA ARG A 5 -6.13 -12.15 -13.00
C ARG A 5 -5.79 -11.87 -14.47
N PRO A 6 -6.62 -11.15 -15.24
CA PRO A 6 -6.26 -10.85 -16.63
C PRO A 6 -4.98 -10.01 -16.74
N GLU A 7 -4.75 -9.05 -15.84
CA GLU A 7 -3.55 -8.23 -15.85
C GLU A 7 -2.31 -9.06 -15.52
N ILE A 8 -2.42 -10.01 -14.59
CA ILE A 8 -1.34 -10.92 -14.24
C ILE A 8 -0.95 -11.76 -15.45
N GLU A 9 -1.94 -12.33 -16.16
CA GLU A 9 -1.69 -13.17 -17.34
C GLU A 9 -1.05 -12.37 -18.48
N ASP A 10 -1.56 -11.16 -18.73
CA ASP A 10 -1.12 -10.34 -19.85
C ASP A 10 0.31 -9.79 -19.65
N ARG A 11 0.72 -9.53 -18.42
CA ARG A 11 1.99 -8.87 -18.11
C ARG A 11 3.08 -9.82 -17.62
N ASN A 12 2.77 -11.12 -17.52
CA ASN A 12 3.72 -12.10 -17.03
C ASN A 12 4.29 -11.72 -15.65
N ILE A 13 3.41 -11.25 -14.77
CA ILE A 13 3.76 -10.89 -13.39
C ILE A 13 3.39 -12.03 -12.47
N LEU A 14 4.35 -12.47 -11.66
CA LEU A 14 4.12 -13.47 -10.63
C LEU A 14 3.68 -12.77 -9.35
N VAL A 15 2.58 -13.23 -8.74
CA VAL A 15 2.11 -12.70 -7.46
C VAL A 15 2.30 -13.77 -6.40
N GLU A 16 3.05 -13.45 -5.35
CA GLU A 16 3.22 -14.32 -4.19
C GLU A 16 2.59 -13.67 -2.97
N THR A 17 1.93 -14.47 -2.14
CA THR A 17 1.31 -13.97 -0.91
C THR A 17 1.83 -14.75 0.29
N GLU A 18 2.11 -14.03 1.39
CA GLU A 18 2.46 -14.59 2.69
C GLU A 18 1.54 -13.95 3.73
N LEU A 19 0.29 -14.42 3.76
CA LEU A 19 -0.74 -13.84 4.61
C LEU A 19 -0.87 -14.65 5.89
N ARG A 20 -0.82 -13.97 7.05
CA ARG A 20 -1.04 -14.63 8.34
C ARG A 20 -2.51 -14.97 8.49
N ALA A 21 -2.77 -16.19 8.96
CA ALA A 21 -4.15 -16.63 9.20
C ALA A 21 -4.72 -16.10 10.53
N ASP A 22 -3.86 -15.65 11.43
CA ASP A 22 -4.20 -15.24 12.80
C ASP A 22 -4.26 -13.72 12.98
N LEU A 23 -4.55 -12.98 11.91
CA LEU A 23 -4.69 -11.53 12.02
C LEU A 23 -5.90 -11.15 12.89
N PRO A 24 -5.73 -10.16 13.79
CA PRO A 24 -6.84 -9.69 14.60
C PRO A 24 -7.87 -8.94 13.77
N LEU A 25 -9.08 -8.83 14.30
CA LEU A 25 -10.12 -8.04 13.68
C LEU A 25 -9.81 -6.54 13.83
N LEU A 26 -10.06 -5.79 12.76
CA LEU A 26 -9.87 -4.35 12.73
C LEU A 26 -11.19 -3.65 12.40
N GLU A 27 -11.37 -2.44 12.93
CA GLU A 27 -12.46 -1.57 12.50
C GLU A 27 -12.03 -0.83 11.24
N VAL A 28 -12.54 -1.25 10.09
CA VAL A 28 -12.16 -0.66 8.82
C VAL A 28 -13.36 -0.58 7.88
N ASP A 29 -13.29 0.37 6.95
CA ASP A 29 -14.20 0.42 5.82
C ASP A 29 -13.65 -0.53 4.75
N ARG A 30 -14.33 -1.65 4.56
CA ARG A 30 -13.88 -2.71 3.66
C ARG A 30 -13.75 -2.21 2.23
N ASN A 31 -14.69 -1.41 1.76
CA ASN A 31 -14.66 -0.90 0.38
C ASN A 31 -13.52 0.09 0.17
N GLN A 32 -13.26 0.96 1.14
CA GLN A 32 -12.14 1.88 1.05
C GLN A 32 -10.81 1.16 1.07
N LEU A 33 -10.64 0.16 1.92
CA LEU A 33 -9.41 -0.63 1.94
C LEU A 33 -9.20 -1.40 0.65
N LYS A 34 -10.26 -1.96 0.07
CA LYS A 34 -10.16 -2.60 -1.25
C LYS A 34 -9.66 -1.62 -2.31
N GLN A 35 -10.15 -0.39 -2.29
CA GLN A 35 -9.71 0.65 -3.22
C GLN A 35 -8.23 0.97 -3.00
N ALA A 36 -7.81 1.11 -1.74
CA ALA A 36 -6.41 1.39 -1.42
C ALA A 36 -5.50 0.28 -1.93
N PHE A 37 -5.84 -0.98 -1.63
CA PHE A 37 -5.04 -2.13 -2.05
C PHE A 37 -5.01 -2.26 -3.57
N TYR A 38 -6.13 -2.05 -4.22
CA TYR A 38 -6.20 -2.06 -5.68
C TYR A 38 -5.26 -1.03 -6.29
N ASN A 39 -5.25 0.19 -5.74
CA ASN A 39 -4.38 1.25 -6.23
C ASN A 39 -2.89 0.92 -6.03
N VAL A 40 -2.53 0.31 -4.89
CA VAL A 40 -1.16 -0.12 -4.65
C VAL A 40 -0.74 -1.20 -5.66
N ILE A 41 -1.58 -2.20 -5.84
CA ILE A 41 -1.30 -3.32 -6.74
C ILE A 41 -1.22 -2.85 -8.20
N LYS A 42 -2.13 -1.98 -8.60
CA LYS A 42 -2.12 -1.39 -9.95
C LYS A 42 -0.84 -0.60 -10.18
N ASN A 43 -0.40 0.15 -9.17
CA ASN A 43 0.84 0.91 -9.25
C ASN A 43 2.05 -0.02 -9.44
N ALA A 44 2.09 -1.13 -8.72
CA ALA A 44 3.16 -2.12 -8.86
C ALA A 44 3.16 -2.74 -10.27
N PHE A 45 1.98 -3.09 -10.79
CA PHE A 45 1.87 -3.66 -12.13
C PHE A 45 2.36 -2.68 -13.19
N GLN A 46 2.03 -1.40 -13.05
CA GLN A 46 2.48 -0.37 -13.98
C GLN A 46 3.99 -0.18 -13.95
N ALA A 47 4.63 -0.43 -12.80
CA ALA A 47 6.08 -0.35 -12.66
C ALA A 47 6.81 -1.58 -13.24
N MET A 48 6.09 -2.68 -13.47
CA MET A 48 6.68 -3.93 -13.97
C MET A 48 6.20 -4.21 -15.39
N LYS A 49 6.56 -3.35 -16.32
CA LYS A 49 6.07 -3.39 -17.70
C LYS A 49 6.45 -4.65 -18.47
N THR A 50 7.61 -5.22 -18.19
CA THR A 50 8.14 -6.41 -18.87
C THR A 50 8.00 -7.67 -18.05
N GLY A 51 7.24 -7.60 -16.96
CA GLY A 51 7.08 -8.70 -16.03
C GLY A 51 7.85 -8.45 -14.74
N GLY A 52 7.71 -9.34 -13.80
CA GLY A 52 8.35 -9.23 -12.50
C GLY A 52 7.59 -10.00 -11.44
N MET A 53 7.82 -9.64 -10.18
CA MET A 53 7.17 -10.28 -9.05
C MET A 53 6.57 -9.23 -8.12
N LEU A 54 5.33 -9.45 -7.71
CA LEU A 54 4.69 -8.71 -6.62
C LEU A 54 4.52 -9.65 -5.43
N ARG A 55 5.10 -9.28 -4.31
CA ARG A 55 4.97 -10.03 -3.06
C ARG A 55 4.09 -9.25 -2.11
N ILE A 56 3.06 -9.90 -1.58
CA ILE A 56 2.14 -9.30 -0.61
C ILE A 56 2.25 -10.10 0.68
N GLY A 57 2.61 -9.42 1.76
CA GLY A 57 2.76 -10.06 3.06
C GLY A 57 2.00 -9.30 4.13
N THR A 58 1.63 -10.01 5.20
CA THR A 58 1.03 -9.40 6.38
C THR A 58 1.82 -9.79 7.61
N ASP A 59 1.85 -8.88 8.58
CA ASP A 59 2.48 -9.10 9.86
C ASP A 59 1.70 -8.34 10.93
N VAL A 60 1.99 -8.60 12.19
CA VAL A 60 1.33 -7.95 13.31
C VAL A 60 2.32 -7.77 14.44
N ASP A 61 2.30 -6.60 15.06
CA ASP A 61 3.01 -6.35 16.31
C ASP A 61 2.02 -5.94 17.39
N ASP A 62 2.50 -5.37 18.49
CA ASP A 62 1.65 -5.02 19.62
C ASP A 62 0.66 -3.89 19.33
N GLN A 63 0.91 -3.10 18.29
CA GLN A 63 0.16 -1.88 18.02
C GLN A 63 -0.47 -1.84 16.62
N TRP A 64 0.11 -2.56 15.66
CA TRP A 64 -0.22 -2.41 14.25
C TRP A 64 -0.38 -3.74 13.55
N VAL A 65 -1.29 -3.76 12.58
CA VAL A 65 -1.25 -4.74 11.49
C VAL A 65 -0.48 -4.09 10.34
N LEU A 66 0.47 -4.82 9.79
CA LEU A 66 1.31 -4.35 8.70
C LEU A 66 0.98 -5.15 7.43
N ILE A 67 0.82 -4.44 6.33
CA ILE A 67 0.58 -5.04 5.02
C ILE A 67 1.67 -4.54 4.09
N HIS A 68 2.48 -5.45 3.58
CA HIS A 68 3.63 -5.15 2.72
C HIS A 68 3.34 -5.50 1.28
N PHE A 69 3.64 -4.57 0.37
CA PHE A 69 3.57 -4.78 -1.07
C PHE A 69 4.95 -4.50 -1.64
N THR A 70 5.64 -5.54 -2.09
CA THR A 70 7.00 -5.41 -2.64
C THR A 70 6.98 -5.81 -4.11
N ASP A 71 7.35 -4.88 -4.99
CA ASP A 71 7.49 -5.15 -6.41
C ASP A 71 8.95 -5.15 -6.82
N THR A 72 9.23 -5.75 -7.98
CA THR A 72 10.56 -5.79 -8.57
C THR A 72 10.70 -4.80 -9.74
N GLY A 73 9.89 -3.74 -9.74
CA GLY A 73 9.97 -2.69 -10.75
C GLY A 73 11.21 -1.82 -10.60
N GLY A 74 11.19 -0.66 -11.23
CA GLY A 74 12.35 0.22 -11.26
C GLY A 74 12.60 1.01 -9.97
N GLY A 75 11.68 0.96 -9.01
CA GLY A 75 11.79 1.77 -7.80
C GLY A 75 11.51 3.25 -8.08
N ILE A 76 11.86 4.09 -7.13
CA ILE A 76 11.65 5.53 -7.20
C ILE A 76 12.97 6.23 -6.84
N SER A 77 13.37 7.22 -7.62
CA SER A 77 14.58 7.99 -7.31
C SER A 77 14.38 8.81 -6.02
N PRO A 78 15.45 9.14 -5.29
CA PRO A 78 15.33 9.99 -4.10
C PRO A 78 14.68 11.33 -4.38
N GLU A 79 14.90 11.90 -5.54
CA GLU A 79 14.29 13.18 -5.94
C GLU A 79 12.78 13.06 -6.09
N ASN A 80 12.31 11.95 -6.65
CA ASN A 80 10.89 11.71 -6.86
C ASN A 80 10.21 11.22 -5.58
N MET A 81 10.94 10.61 -4.66
CA MET A 81 10.37 10.09 -3.41
C MET A 81 9.70 11.21 -2.59
N SER A 82 10.28 12.41 -2.59
CA SER A 82 9.69 13.54 -1.87
C SER A 82 8.40 14.05 -2.51
N LYS A 83 8.15 13.69 -3.77
CA LYS A 83 7.01 14.19 -4.54
C LYS A 83 5.92 13.16 -4.76
N ILE A 84 6.13 11.92 -4.29
CA ILE A 84 5.26 10.79 -4.63
C ILE A 84 3.80 10.99 -4.21
N PHE A 85 3.56 11.80 -3.19
CA PHE A 85 2.21 12.10 -2.70
C PHE A 85 1.67 13.45 -3.18
N GLU A 86 2.40 14.18 -4.01
CA GLU A 86 1.88 15.40 -4.59
C GLU A 86 0.77 15.07 -5.61
N PRO A 87 -0.32 15.84 -5.63
CA PRO A 87 -1.38 15.61 -6.61
C PRO A 87 -0.85 15.70 -8.04
N TYR A 88 -1.29 14.79 -8.88
CA TYR A 88 -0.95 14.71 -10.30
C TYR A 88 0.53 14.40 -10.59
N PHE A 89 1.36 14.16 -9.55
CA PHE A 89 2.72 13.72 -9.79
C PHE A 89 2.71 12.28 -10.30
N THR A 90 3.41 12.03 -11.41
CA THR A 90 3.57 10.68 -11.94
C THR A 90 4.79 10.63 -12.85
N THR A 91 5.50 9.49 -12.81
CA THR A 91 6.55 9.15 -13.76
C THR A 91 6.04 8.24 -14.86
N LYS A 92 4.74 7.94 -14.86
CA LYS A 92 4.09 7.00 -15.79
C LYS A 92 3.28 7.76 -16.82
N ALA A 93 3.41 7.38 -18.07
CA ALA A 93 2.68 8.04 -19.16
C ALA A 93 1.17 7.90 -19.04
N SER A 94 0.69 6.81 -18.43
CA SER A 94 -0.74 6.52 -18.27
C SER A 94 -1.27 6.81 -16.87
N GLY A 95 -0.44 7.27 -15.93
CA GLY A 95 -0.85 7.50 -14.56
C GLY A 95 -1.45 8.88 -14.36
N SER A 96 -2.48 8.97 -13.51
CA SER A 96 -3.09 10.25 -13.16
C SER A 96 -2.32 11.01 -12.08
N GLY A 97 -1.43 10.34 -11.34
CA GLY A 97 -0.71 10.93 -10.21
C GLY A 97 -1.55 11.04 -8.95
N LEU A 98 -2.71 10.36 -8.89
CA LEU A 98 -3.60 10.41 -7.73
C LEU A 98 -3.63 9.11 -6.95
N GLY A 99 -3.12 8.00 -7.51
CA GLY A 99 -3.26 6.67 -6.91
C GLY A 99 -2.71 6.57 -5.50
N LEU A 100 -1.44 6.96 -5.29
CA LEU A 100 -0.82 6.87 -3.97
C LEU A 100 -1.36 7.94 -3.00
N LEU A 101 -1.76 9.09 -3.51
CA LEU A 101 -2.41 10.11 -2.69
C LEU A 101 -3.73 9.59 -2.11
N ILE A 102 -4.52 8.89 -2.91
CA ILE A 102 -5.76 8.26 -2.47
C ILE A 102 -5.48 7.19 -1.42
N VAL A 103 -4.46 6.35 -1.63
CA VAL A 103 -4.06 5.31 -0.67
C VAL A 103 -3.71 5.95 0.68
N ARG A 104 -2.88 6.99 0.67
CA ARG A 104 -2.47 7.67 1.90
C ARG A 104 -3.67 8.25 2.64
N ARG A 105 -4.60 8.88 1.91
CA ARG A 105 -5.80 9.45 2.50
C ARG A 105 -6.65 8.38 3.18
N ILE A 106 -6.91 7.27 2.49
CA ILE A 106 -7.71 6.18 3.05
C ILE A 106 -7.05 5.61 4.31
N VAL A 107 -5.75 5.35 4.24
CA VAL A 107 -5.00 4.79 5.37
C VAL A 107 -5.03 5.75 6.56
N ARG A 108 -4.83 7.04 6.35
CA ARG A 108 -4.87 8.04 7.41
C ARG A 108 -6.24 8.21 8.02
N GLU A 109 -7.30 8.11 7.22
CA GLU A 109 -8.67 8.14 7.74
C GLU A 109 -8.96 6.95 8.66
N HIS A 110 -8.20 5.87 8.53
CA HIS A 110 -8.30 4.70 9.40
C HIS A 110 -7.32 4.77 10.59
N GLY A 111 -6.65 5.90 10.78
CA GLY A 111 -5.69 6.06 11.87
C GLY A 111 -4.33 5.41 11.60
N GLY A 112 -4.08 5.01 10.37
CA GLY A 112 -2.87 4.33 9.98
C GLY A 112 -1.85 5.23 9.29
N GLU A 113 -0.79 4.62 8.83
CA GLU A 113 0.28 5.29 8.10
C GLU A 113 0.76 4.43 6.94
N ILE A 114 1.35 5.08 5.96
CA ILE A 114 1.94 4.43 4.80
C ILE A 114 3.42 4.77 4.76
N ASP A 115 4.26 3.75 4.57
CA ASP A 115 5.70 3.90 4.46
C ASP A 115 6.16 3.39 3.11
N LEU A 116 7.16 4.04 2.54
CA LEU A 116 7.73 3.69 1.25
C LEU A 116 9.22 3.47 1.41
N ALA A 117 9.71 2.35 0.90
CA ALA A 117 11.13 2.07 0.82
C ALA A 117 11.45 1.69 -0.62
N SER A 118 12.32 2.44 -1.25
CA SER A 118 12.69 2.22 -2.65
C SER A 118 14.17 1.94 -2.76
N ASP A 119 14.50 0.96 -3.61
CA ASP A 119 15.84 0.71 -4.07
C ASP A 119 15.82 0.92 -5.58
N GLN A 120 16.29 2.06 -6.02
CA GLN A 120 16.24 2.45 -7.43
C GLN A 120 16.90 1.39 -8.30
N GLY A 121 16.18 0.93 -9.32
CA GLY A 121 16.61 -0.16 -10.18
C GLY A 121 16.26 -1.55 -9.71
N LYS A 122 15.81 -1.71 -8.45
CA LYS A 122 15.48 -3.02 -7.86
C LYS A 122 14.03 -3.17 -7.45
N GLY A 123 13.34 -2.08 -7.12
CA GLY A 123 11.94 -2.13 -6.78
C GLY A 123 11.50 -1.21 -5.66
N LEU A 124 10.27 -1.37 -5.24
CA LEU A 124 9.61 -0.54 -4.24
C LEU A 124 8.86 -1.43 -3.25
N THR A 125 8.99 -1.11 -1.97
CA THR A 125 8.15 -1.70 -0.92
C THR A 125 7.25 -0.64 -0.33
N ILE A 126 5.94 -0.89 -0.36
CA ILE A 126 4.93 -0.06 0.28
C ILE A 126 4.41 -0.83 1.47
N THR A 127 4.49 -0.22 2.65
CA THR A 127 3.98 -0.81 3.89
C THR A 127 2.82 0.04 4.40
N ILE A 128 1.66 -0.58 4.56
CA ILE A 128 0.49 0.04 5.16
C ILE A 128 0.40 -0.47 6.60
N ARG A 129 0.34 0.47 7.56
CA ARG A 129 0.15 0.16 8.97
C ARG A 129 -1.24 0.58 9.39
N LEU A 130 -2.01 -0.35 9.95
CA LEU A 130 -3.35 -0.08 10.47
C LEU A 130 -3.37 -0.38 11.96
N PRO A 131 -3.95 0.53 12.77
CA PRO A 131 -3.92 0.34 14.22
C PRO A 131 -4.81 -0.83 14.64
N LEU A 132 -4.34 -1.60 15.60
CA LEU A 132 -5.18 -2.58 16.28
C LEU A 132 -6.32 -1.84 17.00
N GLN A 133 -7.41 -2.53 17.27
CA GLN A 133 -8.56 -1.93 17.91
C GLN A 133 -8.21 -1.21 19.22
N GLN A 134 -7.32 -1.80 20.02
CA GLN A 134 -6.84 -1.18 21.26
C GLN A 134 -6.05 0.09 21.00
N GLN A 135 -5.18 0.07 20.00
CA GLN A 135 -4.37 1.24 19.64
C GLN A 135 -5.25 2.37 19.14
N ARG A 136 -6.25 2.06 18.33
CA ARG A 136 -7.19 3.05 17.82
C ARG A 136 -7.96 3.71 18.97
N ALA A 137 -8.39 2.93 19.95
CA ALA A 137 -9.09 3.46 21.14
C ALA A 137 -8.21 4.44 21.91
N ARG A 138 -6.91 4.10 22.09
CA ARG A 138 -5.97 5.00 22.78
C ARG A 138 -5.78 6.31 22.01
N MET A 139 -5.69 6.23 20.70
CA MET A 139 -5.54 7.42 19.85
C MET A 139 -6.78 8.32 19.94
N LEU A 140 -7.97 7.75 19.95
CA LEU A 140 -9.22 8.50 20.08
C LEU A 140 -9.33 9.15 21.45
N GLU A 141 -8.95 8.45 22.53
CA GLU A 141 -8.93 9.01 23.87
C GLU A 141 -7.96 10.19 23.96
N ALA A 142 -6.76 10.08 23.39
CA ALA A 142 -5.79 11.17 23.37
C ALA A 142 -6.33 12.39 22.63
N GLY A 143 -6.98 12.18 21.49
CA GLY A 143 -7.61 13.25 20.73
C GLY A 143 -8.73 13.91 21.48
N THR A 144 -9.54 13.16 22.25
CA THR A 144 -10.62 13.70 23.05
C THR A 144 -10.10 14.52 24.22
N SER A 145 -8.99 14.10 24.85
CA SER A 145 -8.43 14.82 26.00
C SER A 145 -7.79 16.14 25.61
N GLU A 146 -7.43 16.32 24.36
CA GLU A 146 -6.86 17.58 23.85
C GLU A 146 -7.95 18.57 23.46
N GLY A 147 -9.14 18.11 23.28
CA GLY A 147 -10.29 18.94 22.93
C GLY A 147 -10.94 19.50 24.15
#